data_6725a05deb2a4bbb92752dcd615940dc
#
_entry.id   6725a05deb2a4bbb92752dcd615940dc
#
_cell.length_a   1.000
_cell.length_b   1.000
_cell.length_c   1.000
_cell.angle_alpha   90.00
_cell.angle_beta   90.00
_cell.angle_gamma   90.00
#
_symmetry.space_group_name_H-M   'P 1'
#
loop_
_entity.id
_entity.type
_entity.pdbx_description
1 polymer ?
#
loop_
_entity_poly.entity_id
_entity_poly.type
_entity_poly.pdbx_seq_one_letter_code
_entity_poly.pdbx_strand_id
1 'polypeptide(L)'
;MFGDGINIEDTMGVLVRYASGAILTYSLIAYAPWEGFRAVFNGTKGRLELEVVEQSYVNSGGEQGTEGALEKCTITLRPLFEKPREIEVVHGPGGHGGGDPVLLNDLFGDGVGEDRFGRAADHIDGARSILTGIAANRSLRTEGVVFVKDILDLK
;
A
#
# COMPACT_ATOMS: atom_id res chain seq x y z
N MET A 1 6.92 -22.43 9.55
CA MET A 1 6.86 -21.39 8.51
C MET A 1 6.23 -21.94 7.24
N PHE A 2 6.63 -23.09 6.75
CA PHE A 2 6.05 -23.76 5.58
C PHE A 2 5.20 -24.92 6.06
N GLY A 3 3.91 -24.68 6.34
CA GLY A 3 2.99 -25.68 6.87
C GLY A 3 2.02 -26.14 5.79
N ASP A 4 1.54 -27.39 5.90
CA ASP A 4 0.45 -27.90 5.06
C ASP A 4 -0.85 -27.15 5.36
N GLY A 5 -1.71 -26.96 4.37
CA GLY A 5 -3.02 -26.36 4.51
C GLY A 5 -3.07 -24.85 4.36
N ILE A 6 -1.96 -24.16 4.03
CA ILE A 6 -1.97 -22.74 3.65
C ILE A 6 -2.59 -22.65 2.24
N ASN A 7 -3.63 -21.86 2.11
CA ASN A 7 -4.38 -21.68 0.85
C ASN A 7 -4.53 -20.21 0.43
N ILE A 8 -3.63 -19.36 0.91
CA ILE A 8 -3.49 -17.98 0.48
C ILE A 8 -2.25 -17.84 -0.41
N GLU A 9 -2.28 -16.89 -1.32
CA GLU A 9 -1.14 -16.59 -2.16
C GLU A 9 0.01 -16.02 -1.31
N ASP A 10 1.15 -16.63 -1.37
CA ASP A 10 2.39 -16.20 -0.71
C ASP A 10 3.36 -15.51 -1.68
N THR A 11 3.17 -15.74 -2.97
CA THR A 11 3.95 -15.13 -4.05
C THR A 11 3.03 -14.87 -5.23
N MET A 12 2.84 -13.61 -5.60
CA MET A 12 1.98 -13.26 -6.74
C MET A 12 2.42 -11.98 -7.43
N GLY A 13 2.03 -11.87 -8.70
CA GLY A 13 2.10 -10.64 -9.47
C GLY A 13 0.73 -10.28 -10.04
N VAL A 14 0.33 -9.02 -9.94
CA VAL A 14 -0.94 -8.52 -10.45
C VAL A 14 -0.72 -7.27 -11.31
N LEU A 15 -1.37 -7.23 -12.47
CA LEU A 15 -1.41 -6.06 -13.33
C LEU A 15 -2.83 -5.50 -13.31
N VAL A 16 -2.98 -4.23 -12.94
CA VAL A 16 -4.26 -3.53 -12.92
C VAL A 16 -4.23 -2.35 -13.88
N ARG A 17 -5.24 -2.26 -14.74
CA ARG A 17 -5.47 -1.10 -15.58
C ARG A 17 -6.69 -0.35 -15.08
N TYR A 18 -6.49 0.90 -14.67
CA TYR A 18 -7.57 1.79 -14.24
C TYR A 18 -8.30 2.43 -15.42
N ALA A 19 -9.53 2.85 -15.20
CA ALA A 19 -10.33 3.59 -16.20
C ALA A 19 -9.66 4.90 -16.64
N SER A 20 -8.86 5.53 -15.79
CA SER A 20 -8.05 6.71 -16.09
C SER A 20 -6.90 6.44 -17.07
N GLY A 21 -6.61 5.17 -17.37
CA GLY A 21 -5.46 4.75 -18.17
C GLY A 21 -4.19 4.50 -17.34
N ALA A 22 -4.19 4.78 -16.04
CA ALA A 22 -3.07 4.42 -15.17
C ALA A 22 -2.91 2.90 -15.09
N ILE A 23 -1.67 2.45 -14.93
CA ILE A 23 -1.33 1.03 -14.80
C ILE A 23 -0.62 0.85 -13.46
N LEU A 24 -1.08 -0.12 -12.67
CA LEU A 24 -0.44 -0.59 -11.46
C LEU A 24 0.16 -1.97 -11.70
N THR A 25 1.41 -2.16 -11.32
CA THR A 25 2.02 -3.48 -11.14
C THR A 25 2.19 -3.72 -9.65
N TYR A 26 1.67 -4.83 -9.16
CA TYR A 26 1.80 -5.25 -7.78
C TYR A 26 2.56 -6.57 -7.71
N SER A 27 3.45 -6.69 -6.75
CA SER A 27 4.18 -7.93 -6.46
C SER A 27 4.15 -8.18 -4.96
N LEU A 28 3.80 -9.38 -4.57
CA LEU A 28 3.87 -9.88 -3.21
C LEU A 28 4.87 -11.02 -3.14
N ILE A 29 5.72 -11.02 -2.13
CA ILE A 29 6.61 -12.13 -1.73
C ILE A 29 6.53 -12.22 -0.22
N ALA A 30 5.77 -13.18 0.31
CA ALA A 30 5.54 -13.31 1.75
C ALA A 30 6.75 -13.86 2.50
N TYR A 31 7.62 -14.61 1.84
CA TYR A 31 8.80 -15.23 2.44
C TYR A 31 10.10 -14.50 2.08
N ALA A 32 10.05 -13.19 2.12
CA ALA A 32 11.23 -12.35 1.93
C ALA A 32 12.12 -12.35 3.20
N PRO A 33 13.44 -12.13 3.07
CA PRO A 33 14.34 -12.06 4.23
C PRO A 33 14.26 -10.72 4.98
N TRP A 34 13.34 -9.85 4.63
CA TRP A 34 13.05 -8.57 5.26
C TRP A 34 11.56 -8.26 5.16
N GLU A 35 11.05 -7.37 5.98
CA GLU A 35 9.65 -6.92 5.96
C GLU A 35 9.57 -5.45 5.60
N GLY A 36 8.70 -5.12 4.66
CA GLY A 36 8.51 -3.77 4.17
C GLY A 36 7.90 -3.72 2.78
N PHE A 37 7.84 -2.54 2.22
CA PHE A 37 7.33 -2.37 0.85
C PHE A 37 7.97 -1.18 0.14
N ARG A 38 7.83 -1.19 -1.18
CA ARG A 38 8.20 -0.07 -2.04
C ARG A 38 7.00 0.29 -2.91
N ALA A 39 6.66 1.59 -2.93
CA ALA A 39 5.67 2.13 -3.84
C ALA A 39 6.31 3.19 -4.74
N VAL A 40 6.03 3.09 -6.03
CA VAL A 40 6.62 3.97 -7.03
C VAL A 40 5.54 4.54 -7.93
N PHE A 41 5.52 5.86 -8.07
CA PHE A 41 4.60 6.57 -8.93
C PHE A 41 5.37 7.28 -10.04
N ASN A 42 5.14 6.90 -11.29
CA ASN A 42 5.68 7.58 -12.45
C ASN A 42 4.60 8.47 -13.06
N GLY A 43 4.87 9.75 -13.13
CA GLY A 43 4.00 10.75 -13.70
C GLY A 43 4.69 11.58 -14.78
N THR A 44 3.94 12.43 -15.44
CA THR A 44 4.45 13.29 -16.52
C THR A 44 5.44 14.36 -16.06
N LYS A 45 5.50 14.64 -14.75
CA LYS A 45 6.40 15.65 -14.17
C LYS A 45 7.59 15.05 -13.43
N GLY A 46 7.64 13.74 -13.30
CA GLY A 46 8.71 13.06 -12.57
C GLY A 46 8.25 11.77 -11.92
N ARG A 47 9.02 11.32 -10.94
CA ARG A 47 8.85 10.07 -10.24
C ARG A 47 8.88 10.29 -8.72
N LEU A 48 7.97 9.65 -7.99
CA LEU A 48 7.96 9.58 -6.53
C LEU A 48 8.24 8.14 -6.11
N GLU A 49 9.16 7.97 -5.18
CA GLU A 49 9.54 6.67 -4.63
C GLU A 49 9.32 6.70 -3.12
N LEU A 50 8.57 5.73 -2.61
CA LEU A 50 8.42 5.45 -1.19
C LEU A 50 9.10 4.12 -0.89
N GLU A 51 9.96 4.09 0.13
CA GLU A 51 10.52 2.86 0.69
C GLU A 51 10.21 2.83 2.18
N VAL A 52 9.55 1.76 2.60
CA VAL A 52 9.27 1.47 4.00
C VAL A 52 9.94 0.15 4.34
N VAL A 53 10.73 0.15 5.41
CA VAL A 53 11.33 -1.05 6.00
C VAL A 53 10.84 -1.13 7.44
N GLU A 54 10.09 -2.17 7.73
CA GLU A 54 9.60 -2.46 9.08
C GLU A 54 10.63 -3.28 9.85
N GLN A 55 11.19 -4.30 9.18
CA GLN A 55 12.27 -5.10 9.70
C GLN A 55 13.30 -5.39 8.61
N SER A 56 14.56 -5.11 8.87
CA SER A 56 15.65 -5.31 7.91
C SER A 56 16.09 -6.78 7.77
N TYR A 57 15.67 -7.65 8.68
CA TYR A 57 15.94 -9.09 8.63
C TYR A 57 14.86 -9.87 9.39
N VAL A 58 14.64 -11.11 8.96
CA VAL A 58 13.73 -12.04 9.65
C VAL A 58 14.48 -12.74 10.78
N ASN A 59 14.01 -12.57 11.99
CA ASN A 59 14.56 -13.17 13.19
C ASN A 59 13.96 -14.56 13.43
N SER A 60 14.81 -15.57 13.65
CA SER A 60 14.41 -16.99 13.81
C SER A 60 13.88 -17.36 15.20
N GLY A 61 13.49 -16.43 16.03
CA GLY A 61 12.91 -16.74 17.36
C GLY A 61 13.37 -15.79 18.47
N GLY A 62 13.85 -14.62 18.12
CA GLY A 62 14.20 -13.57 19.03
C GLY A 62 13.05 -12.61 19.34
N GLU A 63 13.38 -11.43 19.74
CA GLU A 63 12.44 -10.35 20.01
C GLU A 63 11.64 -10.03 18.74
N GLN A 64 10.32 -10.19 18.82
CA GLN A 64 9.44 -9.66 17.78
C GLN A 64 9.55 -8.13 17.84
N GLY A 65 9.79 -7.50 16.71
CA GLY A 65 9.69 -6.05 16.60
C GLY A 65 8.30 -5.59 17.07
N THR A 66 8.22 -4.39 17.61
CA THR A 66 6.92 -3.79 17.98
C THR A 66 6.10 -3.65 16.70
N GLU A 67 4.88 -4.19 16.69
CA GLU A 67 3.96 -4.07 15.56
C GLU A 67 3.81 -2.60 15.13
N GLY A 68 3.97 -2.36 13.84
CA GLY A 68 3.96 -1.01 13.28
C GLY A 68 5.22 -0.16 13.56
N ALA A 69 6.29 -0.76 14.08
CA ALA A 69 7.58 -0.10 14.15
C ALA A 69 8.17 0.07 12.73
N LEU A 70 8.84 1.17 12.49
CA LEU A 70 9.50 1.47 11.22
C LEU A 70 11.00 1.66 11.46
N GLU A 71 11.82 0.81 10.84
CA GLU A 71 13.28 1.01 10.83
C GLU A 71 13.68 2.10 9.85
N LYS A 72 12.96 2.19 8.73
CA LYS A 72 13.21 3.18 7.69
C LYS A 72 11.93 3.55 6.97
N CYS A 73 11.74 4.85 6.75
CA CYS A 73 10.72 5.35 5.83
C CYS A 73 11.32 6.53 5.06
N THR A 74 11.45 6.41 3.76
CA THR A 74 12.01 7.46 2.90
C THR A 74 11.10 7.76 1.72
N ILE A 75 10.94 9.04 1.41
CA ILE A 75 10.27 9.51 0.19
C ILE A 75 11.29 10.25 -0.65
N THR A 76 11.53 9.77 -1.88
CA THR A 76 12.40 10.45 -2.83
C THR A 76 11.58 10.99 -4.00
N LEU A 77 11.64 12.31 -4.19
CA LEU A 77 11.08 12.96 -5.37
C LEU A 77 12.17 13.16 -6.42
N ARG A 78 11.90 12.68 -7.63
CA ARG A 78 12.76 12.84 -8.83
C ARG A 78 11.99 13.63 -9.89
N PRO A 79 12.03 14.97 -9.87
CA PRO A 79 11.43 15.77 -10.93
C PRO A 79 12.15 15.52 -12.27
N LEU A 80 11.46 15.73 -13.38
CA LEU A 80 12.14 15.77 -14.69
C LEU A 80 13.07 16.99 -14.74
N PHE A 81 14.28 16.76 -15.21
CA PHE A 81 15.32 17.80 -15.45
C PHE A 81 15.87 18.48 -14.19
N GLU A 82 15.54 18.00 -12.99
CA GLU A 82 16.06 18.50 -11.71
C GLU A 82 16.76 17.38 -10.93
N LYS A 83 17.58 17.77 -9.96
CA LYS A 83 18.22 16.79 -9.05
C LYS A 83 17.17 16.13 -8.14
N PRO A 84 17.31 14.84 -7.85
CA PRO A 84 16.48 14.19 -6.85
C PRO A 84 16.62 14.87 -5.49
N ARG A 85 15.53 14.84 -4.74
CA ARG A 85 15.50 15.30 -3.35
C ARG A 85 14.71 14.34 -2.48
N GLU A 86 15.15 14.16 -1.27
CA GLU A 86 14.41 13.46 -0.23
C GLU A 86 13.38 14.41 0.39
N ILE A 87 12.19 13.89 0.66
CA ILE A 87 11.12 14.60 1.37
C ILE A 87 11.13 14.07 2.79
N GLU A 88 11.21 14.97 3.76
CA GLU A 88 11.15 14.62 5.17
C GLU A 88 9.81 13.95 5.50
N VAL A 89 9.88 12.80 6.18
CA VAL A 89 8.72 12.09 6.69
C VAL A 89 8.66 12.31 8.21
N VAL A 90 7.60 12.95 8.64
CA VAL A 90 7.36 13.16 10.08
C VAL A 90 6.63 11.95 10.63
N HIS A 91 7.26 11.27 11.59
CA HIS A 91 6.66 10.16 12.33
C HIS A 91 6.06 10.69 13.64
N GLY A 92 4.80 10.36 13.87
CA GLY A 92 4.14 10.64 15.16
C GLY A 92 4.41 9.54 16.20
N PRO A 93 4.12 9.79 17.46
CA PRO A 93 4.15 8.76 18.50
C PRO A 93 3.01 7.75 18.30
N GLY A 94 3.25 6.48 18.63
CA GLY A 94 2.28 5.40 18.54
C GLY A 94 2.51 4.43 17.39
N GLY A 95 1.67 3.41 17.28
CA GLY A 95 1.72 2.42 16.21
C GLY A 95 1.46 3.00 14.82
N HIS A 96 1.85 2.27 13.79
CA HIS A 96 1.69 2.66 12.37
C HIS A 96 2.27 4.05 12.03
N GLY A 97 3.44 4.38 12.63
CA GLY A 97 4.11 5.67 12.39
C GLY A 97 3.34 6.90 12.88
N GLY A 98 2.41 6.72 13.83
CA GLY A 98 1.56 7.79 14.38
C GLY A 98 0.30 8.07 13.55
N GLY A 99 -0.05 7.19 12.61
CA GLY A 99 -1.27 7.33 11.79
C GLY A 99 -2.57 7.12 12.56
N ASP A 100 -2.57 6.22 13.54
CA ASP A 100 -3.78 5.88 14.30
C ASP A 100 -4.41 7.07 15.04
N PRO A 101 -3.66 7.90 15.79
CA PRO A 101 -4.22 9.08 16.43
C PRO A 101 -4.82 10.08 15.42
N VAL A 102 -4.21 10.23 14.25
CA VAL A 102 -4.72 11.11 13.18
C VAL A 102 -6.04 10.57 12.65
N LEU A 103 -6.09 9.28 12.32
CA LEU A 103 -7.32 8.63 11.85
C LEU A 103 -8.46 8.72 12.87
N LEU A 104 -8.16 8.48 14.15
CA LEU A 104 -9.16 8.57 15.22
C LEU A 104 -9.68 10.00 15.41
N ASN A 105 -8.79 11.00 15.27
CA ASN A 105 -9.21 12.40 15.32
C ASN A 105 -10.07 12.79 14.11
N ASP A 106 -9.76 12.27 12.91
CA ASP A 106 -10.58 12.49 11.71
C ASP A 106 -11.98 11.87 11.83
N LEU A 107 -12.09 10.69 12.48
CA LEU A 107 -13.35 9.97 12.61
C LEU A 107 -14.21 10.43 13.78
N PHE A 108 -13.61 10.80 14.91
CA PHE A 108 -14.31 11.01 16.18
C PHE A 108 -14.00 12.33 16.88
N GLY A 109 -13.04 13.09 16.39
CA GLY A 109 -12.64 14.39 16.93
C GLY A 109 -13.21 15.55 16.13
N ASP A 110 -12.59 16.71 16.30
CA ASP A 110 -12.93 17.94 15.57
C ASP A 110 -12.44 17.91 14.10
N GLY A 111 -11.75 16.84 13.71
CA GLY A 111 -11.14 16.65 12.39
C GLY A 111 -9.85 17.47 12.20
N VAL A 112 -9.27 17.34 11.03
CA VAL A 112 -8.05 18.06 10.62
C VAL A 112 -8.33 19.31 9.77
N GLY A 113 -9.58 19.77 9.73
CA GLY A 113 -10.01 20.90 8.91
C GLY A 113 -10.27 20.52 7.45
N GLU A 114 -9.96 21.42 6.50
CA GLU A 114 -10.22 21.20 5.08
C GLU A 114 -9.34 20.06 4.51
N ASP A 115 -9.96 19.02 3.98
CA ASP A 115 -9.26 17.93 3.27
C ASP A 115 -8.90 18.33 1.84
N ARG A 116 -7.86 19.16 1.70
CA ARG A 116 -7.35 19.67 0.42
C ARG A 116 -7.02 18.58 -0.60
N PHE A 117 -6.72 17.38 -0.16
CA PHE A 117 -6.22 16.29 -1.01
C PHE A 117 -7.23 15.15 -1.15
N GLY A 118 -8.42 15.26 -0.57
CA GLY A 118 -9.46 14.23 -0.64
C GLY A 118 -8.98 12.90 -0.04
N ARG A 119 -8.33 12.93 1.13
CA ARG A 119 -7.78 11.74 1.79
C ARG A 119 -8.81 10.97 2.61
N ALA A 120 -9.88 11.67 3.01
CA ALA A 120 -10.98 11.03 3.75
C ALA A 120 -11.75 10.11 2.80
N ALA A 121 -11.49 8.81 2.93
CA ALA A 121 -12.15 7.78 2.13
C ALA A 121 -13.56 7.49 2.68
N ASP A 122 -14.53 7.32 1.79
CA ASP A 122 -15.87 6.87 2.13
C ASP A 122 -16.05 5.36 1.88
N HIS A 123 -17.26 4.87 2.10
CA HIS A 123 -17.61 3.46 1.89
C HIS A 123 -17.50 3.03 0.41
N ILE A 124 -17.66 3.95 -0.54
CA ILE A 124 -17.49 3.66 -1.96
C ILE A 124 -16.01 3.49 -2.30
N ASP A 125 -15.13 4.31 -1.72
CA ASP A 125 -13.69 4.17 -1.89
C ASP A 125 -13.19 2.86 -1.28
N GLY A 126 -13.71 2.49 -0.12
CA GLY A 126 -13.46 1.19 0.51
C GLY A 126 -13.93 0.03 -0.37
N ALA A 127 -15.13 0.12 -0.94
CA ALA A 127 -15.66 -0.88 -1.87
C ALA A 127 -14.81 -1.01 -3.14
N ARG A 128 -14.37 0.09 -3.74
CA ARG A 128 -13.46 0.08 -4.90
C ARG A 128 -12.12 -0.55 -4.59
N SER A 129 -11.59 -0.27 -3.41
CA SER A 129 -10.33 -0.85 -2.94
C SER A 129 -10.43 -2.37 -2.84
N ILE A 130 -11.41 -2.91 -2.11
CA ILE A 130 -11.57 -4.36 -1.93
C ILE A 130 -11.91 -5.09 -3.23
N LEU A 131 -12.68 -4.46 -4.14
CA LEU A 131 -13.02 -5.04 -5.44
C LEU A 131 -11.80 -5.29 -6.31
N THR A 132 -10.75 -4.49 -6.17
CA THR A 132 -9.47 -4.71 -6.86
C THR A 132 -8.84 -6.04 -6.43
N GLY A 133 -8.80 -6.32 -5.13
CA GLY A 133 -8.32 -7.61 -4.60
C GLY A 133 -9.21 -8.79 -4.98
N ILE A 134 -10.53 -8.62 -4.92
CA ILE A 134 -11.49 -9.66 -5.35
C ILE A 134 -11.32 -9.99 -6.84
N ALA A 135 -11.13 -8.97 -7.68
CA ALA A 135 -10.86 -9.15 -9.11
C ALA A 135 -9.53 -9.89 -9.35
N ALA A 136 -8.49 -9.54 -8.61
CA ALA A 136 -7.19 -10.23 -8.67
C ALA A 136 -7.35 -11.73 -8.31
N ASN A 137 -7.98 -12.06 -7.19
CA ASN A 137 -8.24 -13.44 -6.79
C ASN A 137 -9.08 -14.21 -7.83
N ARG A 138 -10.04 -13.55 -8.44
CA ARG A 138 -10.81 -14.17 -9.53
C ARG A 138 -9.96 -14.39 -10.75
N SER A 139 -9.11 -13.43 -11.14
CA SER A 139 -8.19 -13.55 -12.26
C SER A 139 -7.19 -14.68 -12.07
N LEU A 140 -6.60 -14.84 -10.88
CA LEU A 140 -5.71 -15.94 -10.54
C LEU A 140 -6.39 -17.32 -10.69
N ARG A 141 -7.64 -17.44 -10.24
CA ARG A 141 -8.40 -18.69 -10.35
C ARG A 141 -8.86 -19.03 -11.76
N THR A 142 -9.17 -18.02 -12.57
CA THR A 142 -9.71 -18.22 -13.92
C THR A 142 -8.66 -18.10 -15.02
N GLU A 143 -7.43 -17.74 -14.66
CA GLU A 143 -6.30 -17.48 -15.57
C GLU A 143 -6.65 -16.48 -16.67
N GLY A 144 -7.50 -15.50 -16.33
CA GLY A 144 -8.05 -14.56 -17.31
C GLY A 144 -8.20 -13.14 -16.79
N VAL A 145 -8.48 -12.22 -17.70
CA VAL A 145 -8.78 -10.81 -17.37
C VAL A 145 -10.15 -10.72 -16.72
N VAL A 146 -10.22 -9.96 -15.60
CA VAL A 146 -11.46 -9.70 -14.89
C VAL A 146 -11.73 -8.20 -14.87
N PHE A 147 -12.92 -7.79 -15.28
CA PHE A 147 -13.37 -6.41 -15.16
C PHE A 147 -14.12 -6.23 -13.84
N VAL A 148 -13.73 -5.23 -13.06
CA VAL A 148 -14.35 -4.94 -11.75
C VAL A 148 -15.86 -4.70 -11.91
N LYS A 149 -16.31 -4.01 -12.96
CA LYS A 149 -17.72 -3.78 -13.27
C LYS A 149 -18.56 -5.06 -13.44
N ASP A 150 -17.91 -6.19 -13.81
CA ASP A 150 -18.60 -7.48 -13.95
C ASP A 150 -18.74 -8.22 -12.60
N ILE A 151 -18.15 -7.69 -11.54
CA ILE A 151 -18.28 -8.17 -10.16
C ILE A 151 -19.35 -7.34 -9.44
N LEU A 152 -19.21 -6.01 -9.47
CA LEU A 152 -20.13 -5.07 -8.87
C LEU A 152 -20.03 -3.72 -9.62
N ASP A 153 -21.15 -3.19 -10.03
CA ASP A 153 -21.25 -1.85 -10.62
C ASP A 153 -21.56 -0.85 -9.51
N LEU A 154 -20.54 -0.12 -9.10
CA LEU A 154 -20.67 0.99 -8.16
C LEU A 154 -20.96 2.27 -8.96
N LYS A 155 -22.25 2.60 -9.07
CA LYS A 155 -22.72 3.85 -9.69
C LYS A 155 -22.53 5.03 -8.77
#